data_cbaa45169678d2c16abb9d09a883dacb
#
_entry.id   cbaa45169678d2c16abb9d09a883dacb
#
_cell.length_a   1.000
_cell.length_b   1.000
_cell.length_c   1.000
_cell.angle_alpha   90.00
_cell.angle_beta   90.00
_cell.angle_gamma   90.00
#
_symmetry.space_group_name_H-M   'P 1'
#
loop_
_entity.id
_entity.type
_entity.pdbx_description
1 polymer ?
#
loop_
_entity_poly.entity_id
_entity_poly.type
_entity_poly.pdbx_seq_one_letter_code
_entity_poly.pdbx_strand_id
1 'polypeptide(L)'
;ISDIDEVYEVLKKQKGKKFENLVKDDIIEANGYAKRIIVKSEEANIGLISYYDAGYPDILKRTIDEEGRLDPPLLLWYRGDISIIGLPAIAVIGTREATPEGINGGTYIAGEFAKQGFNIVSGLAIGCDTCGHRGALNIGGKTTAFLANGLDHDSIYPSENQELAEEIVNKGGLLLSEYSIGQTVNRYSLVARDRLQAGLSLATLVIQTGIKGGTMHAATTTLKAGKPLYAMKFKDESTNNHE
;
A
#
# COMPACT_ATOMS: atom_id res chain seq x y z
N ILE A 1 -24.86 -8.00 -2.49
CA ILE A 1 -25.80 -7.88 -1.36
C ILE A 1 -26.97 -8.78 -1.67
N SER A 2 -27.27 -9.73 -0.78
CA SER A 2 -28.35 -10.71 -0.94
C SER A 2 -29.73 -10.13 -0.60
N ASP A 3 -29.78 -9.17 0.34
CA ASP A 3 -31.00 -8.50 0.78
C ASP A 3 -30.78 -6.98 0.88
N ILE A 4 -31.35 -6.25 -0.08
CA ILE A 4 -31.27 -4.78 -0.14
C ILE A 4 -32.13 -4.15 0.97
N ASP A 5 -33.26 -4.78 1.33
CA ASP A 5 -34.17 -4.26 2.34
C ASP A 5 -33.50 -4.31 3.72
N GLU A 6 -32.82 -5.41 4.05
CA GLU A 6 -32.07 -5.55 5.29
C GLU A 6 -30.97 -4.48 5.39
N VAL A 7 -30.18 -4.29 4.31
CA VAL A 7 -29.12 -3.28 4.27
C VAL A 7 -29.68 -1.88 4.43
N TYR A 8 -30.80 -1.56 3.75
CA TYR A 8 -31.44 -0.26 3.88
C TYR A 8 -31.87 0.01 5.33
N GLU A 9 -32.53 -0.95 6.00
CA GLU A 9 -32.97 -0.81 7.37
C GLU A 9 -31.79 -0.64 8.36
N VAL A 10 -30.67 -1.31 8.11
CA VAL A 10 -29.46 -1.15 8.91
C VAL A 10 -28.85 0.24 8.73
N LEU A 11 -28.65 0.69 7.48
CA LEU A 11 -28.05 1.96 7.16
C LEU A 11 -28.89 3.15 7.62
N LYS A 12 -30.21 3.06 7.49
CA LYS A 12 -31.16 4.11 7.91
C LYS A 12 -31.12 4.38 9.41
N LYS A 13 -30.72 3.39 10.21
CA LYS A 13 -30.52 3.54 11.68
C LYS A 13 -29.23 4.25 12.04
N GLN A 14 -28.30 4.42 11.10
CA GLN A 14 -27.03 5.09 11.35
C GLN A 14 -27.22 6.61 11.48
N LYS A 15 -26.42 7.23 12.37
CA LYS A 15 -26.40 8.68 12.54
C LYS A 15 -25.42 9.32 11.55
N GLY A 16 -25.81 10.45 10.97
CA GLY A 16 -24.95 11.26 10.12
C GLY A 16 -25.66 11.77 8.86
N LYS A 17 -25.30 12.96 8.42
CA LYS A 17 -25.92 13.67 7.29
C LYS A 17 -26.04 12.79 6.01
N LYS A 18 -25.07 11.92 5.75
CA LYS A 18 -25.07 11.04 4.58
C LYS A 18 -26.15 9.95 4.59
N PHE A 19 -26.78 9.68 5.75
CA PHE A 19 -27.85 8.69 5.89
C PHE A 19 -29.24 9.31 6.02
N GLU A 20 -29.34 10.65 6.22
CA GLU A 20 -30.61 11.35 6.47
C GLU A 20 -31.58 11.25 5.26
N ASN A 21 -31.01 11.31 4.05
CA ASN A 21 -31.79 11.27 2.80
C ASN A 21 -31.63 9.94 2.04
N LEU A 22 -31.11 8.88 2.70
CA LEU A 22 -30.88 7.59 2.05
C LEU A 22 -32.21 6.97 1.62
N VAL A 23 -32.30 6.59 0.34
CA VAL A 23 -33.41 5.81 -0.20
C VAL A 23 -32.93 4.44 -0.70
N LYS A 24 -33.87 3.49 -0.89
CA LYS A 24 -33.50 2.14 -1.35
C LYS A 24 -32.82 2.14 -2.71
N ASP A 25 -33.22 3.06 -3.59
CA ASP A 25 -32.65 3.19 -4.93
C ASP A 25 -31.15 3.52 -4.90
N ASP A 26 -30.67 4.29 -3.91
CA ASP A 26 -29.25 4.55 -3.73
C ASP A 26 -28.46 3.25 -3.47
N ILE A 27 -29.05 2.31 -2.72
CA ILE A 27 -28.42 1.02 -2.41
C ILE A 27 -28.45 0.10 -3.65
N ILE A 28 -29.53 0.12 -4.42
CA ILE A 28 -29.64 -0.64 -5.66
C ILE A 28 -28.60 -0.15 -6.66
N GLU A 29 -28.46 1.17 -6.83
CA GLU A 29 -27.45 1.77 -7.71
C GLU A 29 -26.04 1.43 -7.26
N ALA A 30 -25.74 1.62 -5.96
CA ALA A 30 -24.43 1.29 -5.39
C ALA A 30 -24.08 -0.21 -5.56
N ASN A 31 -25.03 -1.11 -5.34
CA ASN A 31 -24.85 -2.54 -5.57
C ASN A 31 -24.60 -2.87 -7.05
N GLY A 32 -25.35 -2.23 -7.96
CA GLY A 32 -25.11 -2.34 -9.40
C GLY A 32 -23.73 -1.83 -9.82
N TYR A 33 -23.30 -0.70 -9.26
CA TYR A 33 -21.96 -0.16 -9.47
C TYR A 33 -20.87 -1.12 -8.96
N ALA A 34 -21.00 -1.61 -7.72
CA ALA A 34 -20.03 -2.55 -7.13
C ALA A 34 -19.89 -3.82 -7.98
N LYS A 35 -21.00 -4.41 -8.46
CA LYS A 35 -20.95 -5.57 -9.34
C LYS A 35 -20.19 -5.30 -10.64
N ARG A 36 -20.41 -4.14 -11.27
CA ARG A 36 -19.67 -3.75 -12.48
C ARG A 36 -18.17 -3.59 -12.23
N ILE A 37 -17.80 -3.00 -11.09
CA ILE A 37 -16.37 -2.85 -10.69
C ILE A 37 -15.73 -4.21 -10.46
N ILE A 38 -16.40 -5.13 -9.77
CA ILE A 38 -15.89 -6.48 -9.53
C ILE A 38 -15.64 -7.21 -10.87
N VAL A 39 -16.60 -7.22 -11.77
CA VAL A 39 -16.45 -7.87 -13.09
C VAL A 39 -15.28 -7.26 -13.87
N LYS A 40 -15.19 -5.93 -13.97
CA LYS A 40 -14.05 -5.27 -14.64
C LYS A 40 -12.70 -5.61 -14.00
N SER A 41 -12.67 -5.74 -12.69
CA SER A 41 -11.44 -6.07 -11.96
C SER A 41 -11.01 -7.51 -12.23
N GLU A 42 -11.96 -8.46 -12.24
CA GLU A 42 -11.71 -9.85 -12.59
C GLU A 42 -11.18 -10.00 -14.03
N GLU A 43 -11.75 -9.27 -15.00
CA GLU A 43 -11.27 -9.22 -16.39
C GLU A 43 -9.83 -8.71 -16.50
N ALA A 44 -9.41 -7.83 -15.58
CA ALA A 44 -8.05 -7.31 -15.47
C ALA A 44 -7.12 -8.15 -14.55
N ASN A 45 -7.53 -9.34 -14.13
CA ASN A 45 -6.83 -10.17 -13.15
C ASN A 45 -6.54 -9.46 -11.82
N ILE A 46 -7.47 -8.61 -11.38
CA ILE A 46 -7.43 -7.90 -10.10
C ILE A 46 -8.46 -8.56 -9.18
N GLY A 47 -7.99 -9.16 -8.10
CA GLY A 47 -8.83 -9.75 -7.07
C GLY A 47 -9.15 -8.79 -5.94
N LEU A 48 -10.00 -9.21 -5.03
CA LEU A 48 -10.41 -8.47 -3.84
C LEU A 48 -10.31 -9.35 -2.61
N ILE A 49 -9.75 -8.80 -1.53
CA ILE A 49 -9.73 -9.42 -0.20
C ILE A 49 -10.32 -8.46 0.83
N SER A 50 -11.15 -8.97 1.73
CA SER A 50 -11.79 -8.18 2.77
C SER A 50 -11.21 -8.48 4.16
N TYR A 51 -11.36 -7.54 5.07
CA TYR A 51 -11.00 -7.67 6.49
C TYR A 51 -11.54 -8.96 7.15
N TYR A 52 -12.67 -9.48 6.66
CA TYR A 52 -13.34 -10.65 7.20
C TYR A 52 -12.94 -11.97 6.56
N ASP A 53 -12.14 -11.94 5.49
CA ASP A 53 -11.68 -13.14 4.80
C ASP A 53 -10.60 -13.86 5.62
N ALA A 54 -10.62 -15.21 5.60
CA ALA A 54 -9.68 -16.03 6.36
C ALA A 54 -8.21 -15.78 5.96
N GLY A 55 -7.95 -15.39 4.72
CA GLY A 55 -6.61 -15.06 4.20
C GLY A 55 -6.14 -13.64 4.50
N TYR A 56 -6.97 -12.80 5.15
CA TYR A 56 -6.59 -11.43 5.47
C TYR A 56 -5.56 -11.40 6.61
N PRO A 57 -4.39 -10.74 6.45
CA PRO A 57 -3.31 -10.81 7.44
C PRO A 57 -3.66 -10.04 8.73
N ASP A 58 -3.51 -10.71 9.88
CA ASP A 58 -3.83 -10.11 11.19
C ASP A 58 -2.99 -8.86 11.51
N ILE A 59 -1.80 -8.75 10.94
CA ILE A 59 -0.96 -7.56 11.12
C ILE A 59 -1.62 -6.31 10.53
N LEU A 60 -2.32 -6.41 9.39
CA LEU A 60 -3.05 -5.31 8.78
C LEU A 60 -4.30 -4.90 9.58
N LYS A 61 -4.89 -5.82 10.34
CA LYS A 61 -6.02 -5.52 11.24
C LYS A 61 -5.65 -4.54 12.36
N ARG A 62 -4.36 -4.37 12.62
CA ARG A 62 -3.79 -3.47 13.64
C ARG A 62 -3.21 -2.19 13.05
N THR A 63 -3.44 -1.93 11.76
CA THR A 63 -3.00 -0.69 11.11
C THR A 63 -3.63 0.50 11.81
N ILE A 64 -2.82 1.53 12.05
CA ILE A 64 -3.23 2.80 12.66
C ILE A 64 -2.98 3.96 11.69
N ASP A 65 -3.70 5.05 11.89
CA ASP A 65 -3.44 6.32 11.21
C ASP A 65 -2.30 7.12 11.88
N GLU A 66 -2.02 8.31 11.36
CA GLU A 66 -0.98 9.20 11.90
C GLU A 66 -1.30 9.74 13.29
N GLU A 67 -2.54 9.77 13.70
CA GLU A 67 -2.97 10.13 15.05
C GLU A 67 -2.88 8.96 16.04
N GLY A 68 -2.61 7.75 15.55
CA GLY A 68 -2.53 6.53 16.35
C GLY A 68 -3.88 5.83 16.58
N ARG A 69 -4.91 6.19 15.81
CA ARG A 69 -6.22 5.56 15.84
C ARG A 69 -6.24 4.34 14.94
N LEU A 70 -6.94 3.30 15.35
CA LEU A 70 -7.10 2.09 14.54
C LEU A 70 -7.78 2.42 13.20
N ASP A 71 -7.11 2.11 12.10
CA ASP A 71 -7.57 2.39 10.73
C ASP A 71 -7.13 1.29 9.75
N PRO A 72 -7.60 0.03 9.95
CA PRO A 72 -7.27 -1.06 9.04
C PRO A 72 -7.98 -0.90 7.70
N PRO A 73 -7.37 -1.31 6.58
CA PRO A 73 -8.06 -1.37 5.30
C PRO A 73 -9.17 -2.43 5.36
N LEU A 74 -10.42 -2.03 5.11
CA LEU A 74 -11.56 -2.94 5.13
C LEU A 74 -11.65 -3.81 3.87
N LEU A 75 -11.20 -3.28 2.74
CA LEU A 75 -11.12 -3.94 1.44
C LEU A 75 -9.78 -3.62 0.80
N LEU A 76 -9.13 -4.62 0.23
CA LEU A 76 -7.92 -4.46 -0.56
C LEU A 76 -8.10 -5.14 -1.91
N TRP A 77 -7.96 -4.36 -2.97
CA TRP A 77 -7.74 -4.87 -4.31
C TRP A 77 -6.31 -5.39 -4.40
N TYR A 78 -6.12 -6.51 -5.09
CA TYR A 78 -4.79 -7.08 -5.28
C TYR A 78 -4.57 -7.55 -6.71
N ARG A 79 -3.33 -7.47 -7.16
CA ARG A 79 -2.85 -8.02 -8.43
C ARG A 79 -1.50 -8.68 -8.22
N GLY A 80 -1.34 -9.91 -8.67
CA GLY A 80 -0.16 -10.73 -8.44
C GLY A 80 -0.38 -11.84 -7.42
N ASP A 81 0.68 -12.28 -6.76
CA ASP A 81 0.67 -13.42 -5.83
C ASP A 81 0.20 -13.01 -4.43
N ILE A 82 -1.10 -13.17 -4.15
CA ILE A 82 -1.67 -12.84 -2.84
C ILE A 82 -1.09 -13.67 -1.69
N SER A 83 -0.51 -14.84 -1.96
CA SER A 83 0.04 -15.71 -0.91
C SER A 83 1.20 -15.06 -0.14
N ILE A 84 1.90 -14.09 -0.76
CA ILE A 84 3.04 -13.42 -0.12
C ILE A 84 2.64 -12.36 0.90
N ILE A 85 1.34 -12.00 1.00
CA ILE A 85 0.86 -11.00 1.96
C ILE A 85 1.10 -11.42 3.42
N GLY A 86 1.19 -12.72 3.68
CA GLY A 86 1.46 -13.31 5.00
C GLY A 86 2.93 -13.45 5.35
N LEU A 87 3.86 -13.14 4.44
CA LEU A 87 5.29 -13.22 4.72
C LEU A 87 5.74 -12.12 5.69
N PRO A 88 6.79 -12.37 6.51
CA PRO A 88 7.40 -11.31 7.28
C PRO A 88 7.90 -10.21 6.34
N ALA A 89 7.56 -8.95 6.64
CA ALA A 89 7.79 -7.84 5.73
C ALA A 89 8.59 -6.71 6.37
N ILE A 90 9.38 -6.02 5.55
CA ILE A 90 10.10 -4.79 5.89
C ILE A 90 9.66 -3.70 4.92
N ALA A 91 9.19 -2.56 5.44
CA ALA A 91 8.95 -1.38 4.62
C ALA A 91 10.28 -0.70 4.29
N VAL A 92 10.50 -0.41 3.01
CA VAL A 92 11.66 0.34 2.52
C VAL A 92 11.15 1.58 1.82
N ILE A 93 11.39 2.74 2.41
CA ILE A 93 10.78 4.01 2.01
C ILE A 93 11.82 5.13 1.92
N GLY A 94 11.43 6.26 1.31
CA GLY A 94 12.27 7.45 1.31
C GLY A 94 11.87 8.48 0.26
N THR A 95 12.79 9.39 0.00
CA THR A 95 12.59 10.49 -0.94
C THR A 95 12.46 10.02 -2.39
N ARG A 96 11.73 10.79 -3.18
CA ARG A 96 11.69 10.62 -4.65
C ARG A 96 12.97 11.09 -5.33
N GLU A 97 13.75 11.94 -4.68
CA GLU A 97 15.00 12.55 -5.17
C GLU A 97 16.19 11.96 -4.42
N ALA A 98 16.35 10.63 -4.51
CA ALA A 98 17.46 9.95 -3.88
C ALA A 98 18.79 10.20 -4.59
N THR A 99 19.86 10.36 -3.81
CA THR A 99 21.22 10.45 -4.37
C THR A 99 21.67 9.09 -4.95
N PRO A 100 22.71 9.06 -5.82
CA PRO A 100 23.27 7.80 -6.31
C PRO A 100 23.67 6.85 -5.19
N GLU A 101 24.21 7.35 -4.09
CA GLU A 101 24.55 6.57 -2.90
C GLU A 101 23.29 6.00 -2.23
N GLY A 102 22.23 6.81 -2.14
CA GLY A 102 20.92 6.37 -1.64
C GLY A 102 20.33 5.27 -2.49
N ILE A 103 20.37 5.41 -3.81
CA ILE A 103 19.90 4.41 -4.77
C ILE A 103 20.68 3.11 -4.60
N ASN A 104 22.00 3.16 -4.63
CA ASN A 104 22.86 1.97 -4.54
C ASN A 104 22.71 1.29 -3.17
N GLY A 105 22.79 2.06 -2.09
CA GLY A 105 22.68 1.53 -0.73
C GLY A 105 21.28 0.97 -0.45
N GLY A 106 20.22 1.67 -0.87
CA GLY A 106 18.84 1.21 -0.72
C GLY A 106 18.57 -0.07 -1.49
N THR A 107 19.02 -0.16 -2.74
CA THR A 107 18.89 -1.38 -3.54
C THR A 107 19.64 -2.56 -2.91
N TYR A 108 20.86 -2.32 -2.43
CA TYR A 108 21.67 -3.35 -1.77
C TYR A 108 20.98 -3.86 -0.48
N ILE A 109 20.58 -2.98 0.43
CA ILE A 109 20.04 -3.39 1.72
C ILE A 109 18.66 -4.07 1.56
N ALA A 110 17.82 -3.59 0.63
CA ALA A 110 16.56 -4.26 0.30
C ALA A 110 16.79 -5.68 -0.24
N GLY A 111 17.80 -5.86 -1.09
CA GLY A 111 18.23 -7.17 -1.56
C GLY A 111 18.69 -8.08 -0.41
N GLU A 112 19.46 -7.57 0.55
CA GLU A 112 19.92 -8.36 1.70
C GLU A 112 18.74 -8.81 2.59
N PHE A 113 17.75 -7.95 2.85
CA PHE A 113 16.53 -8.37 3.54
C PHE A 113 15.74 -9.41 2.75
N ALA A 114 15.59 -9.22 1.44
CA ALA A 114 14.90 -10.18 0.59
C ALA A 114 15.59 -11.54 0.53
N LYS A 115 16.93 -11.61 0.57
CA LYS A 115 17.70 -12.87 0.71
C LYS A 115 17.40 -13.60 2.01
N GLN A 116 17.07 -12.88 3.08
CA GLN A 116 16.67 -13.47 4.35
C GLN A 116 15.19 -13.90 4.38
N GLY A 117 14.48 -13.80 3.25
CA GLY A 117 13.09 -14.21 3.13
C GLY A 117 12.06 -13.14 3.49
N PHE A 118 12.48 -11.90 3.73
CA PHE A 118 11.53 -10.81 3.94
C PHE A 118 10.88 -10.36 2.63
N ASN A 119 9.58 -10.11 2.70
CA ASN A 119 8.84 -9.40 1.67
C ASN A 119 9.15 -7.89 1.78
N ILE A 120 9.68 -7.30 0.73
CA ILE A 120 9.99 -5.87 0.70
C ILE A 120 8.74 -5.08 0.35
N VAL A 121 8.28 -4.25 1.28
CA VAL A 121 7.07 -3.43 1.11
C VAL A 121 7.45 -1.99 0.79
N SER A 122 6.82 -1.40 -0.23
CA SER A 122 7.00 0.00 -0.55
C SER A 122 5.79 0.58 -1.30
N GLY A 123 5.89 1.82 -1.81
CA GLY A 123 4.78 2.56 -2.39
C GLY A 123 4.83 2.77 -3.89
N LEU A 124 5.76 2.17 -4.58
CA LEU A 124 5.96 2.31 -6.04
C LEU A 124 6.33 3.73 -6.49
N ALA A 125 6.69 4.66 -5.61
CA ALA A 125 7.18 5.97 -6.00
C ALA A 125 8.55 5.87 -6.70
N ILE A 126 8.92 6.88 -7.49
CA ILE A 126 10.30 7.01 -7.97
C ILE A 126 11.27 7.17 -6.79
N GLY A 127 12.57 6.93 -7.01
CA GLY A 127 13.60 7.07 -5.97
C GLY A 127 13.66 5.89 -5.01
N CYS A 128 13.53 6.13 -3.71
CA CYS A 128 13.77 5.11 -2.69
C CYS A 128 12.81 3.92 -2.76
N ASP A 129 11.53 4.13 -3.09
CA ASP A 129 10.57 3.03 -3.23
C ASP A 129 10.98 2.11 -4.39
N THR A 130 11.37 2.70 -5.53
CA THR A 130 11.92 1.96 -6.67
C THR A 130 13.14 1.14 -6.26
N CYS A 131 14.05 1.70 -5.43
CA CYS A 131 15.22 0.97 -4.93
C CYS A 131 14.82 -0.25 -4.10
N GLY A 132 13.83 -0.10 -3.23
CA GLY A 132 13.29 -1.21 -2.44
C GLY A 132 12.81 -2.36 -3.31
N HIS A 133 11.93 -2.07 -4.26
CA HIS A 133 11.40 -3.08 -5.20
C HIS A 133 12.49 -3.71 -6.04
N ARG A 134 13.38 -2.90 -6.65
CA ARG A 134 14.50 -3.39 -7.47
C ARG A 134 15.46 -4.28 -6.67
N GLY A 135 15.77 -3.91 -5.43
CA GLY A 135 16.62 -4.70 -4.56
C GLY A 135 16.10 -6.13 -4.36
N ALA A 136 14.80 -6.28 -4.09
CA ALA A 136 14.16 -7.58 -3.98
C ALA A 136 14.14 -8.33 -5.32
N LEU A 137 13.70 -7.68 -6.40
CA LEU A 137 13.55 -8.31 -7.73
C LEU A 137 14.87 -8.77 -8.33
N ASN A 138 15.98 -8.05 -8.09
CA ASN A 138 17.31 -8.37 -8.61
C ASN A 138 17.85 -9.72 -8.08
N ILE A 139 17.37 -10.16 -6.93
CA ILE A 139 17.80 -11.43 -6.30
C ILE A 139 16.70 -12.51 -6.34
N GLY A 140 15.60 -12.26 -7.06
CA GLY A 140 14.47 -13.18 -7.11
C GLY A 140 13.65 -13.24 -5.81
N GLY A 141 13.78 -12.24 -4.94
CA GLY A 141 13.02 -12.10 -3.70
C GLY A 141 11.60 -11.59 -3.93
N LYS A 142 10.83 -11.48 -2.84
CA LYS A 142 9.43 -11.04 -2.88
C LYS A 142 9.30 -9.56 -2.56
N THR A 143 8.37 -8.89 -3.25
CA THR A 143 8.06 -7.49 -2.97
C THR A 143 6.58 -7.20 -3.15
N THR A 144 6.07 -6.31 -2.30
CA THR A 144 4.68 -5.85 -2.32
C THR A 144 4.65 -4.33 -2.45
N ALA A 145 3.91 -3.82 -3.43
CA ALA A 145 3.69 -2.39 -3.60
C ALA A 145 2.26 -2.02 -3.15
N PHE A 146 2.15 -1.06 -2.23
CA PHE A 146 0.87 -0.39 -1.96
C PHE A 146 0.71 0.80 -2.88
N LEU A 147 -0.40 0.87 -3.61
CA LEU A 147 -0.72 1.95 -4.52
C LEU A 147 -1.82 2.85 -3.96
N ALA A 148 -1.82 4.10 -4.38
CA ALA A 148 -2.82 5.12 -4.01
C ALA A 148 -3.88 5.35 -5.11
N ASN A 149 -3.99 4.40 -6.03
CA ASN A 149 -4.81 4.41 -7.25
C ASN A 149 -5.26 2.99 -7.60
N GLY A 150 -6.07 2.83 -8.65
CA GLY A 150 -6.44 1.51 -9.17
C GLY A 150 -5.24 0.69 -9.65
N LEU A 151 -5.39 -0.63 -9.69
CA LEU A 151 -4.29 -1.56 -10.05
C LEU A 151 -4.25 -1.89 -11.55
N ASP A 152 -5.16 -1.35 -12.35
CA ASP A 152 -5.15 -1.43 -13.80
C ASP A 152 -4.00 -0.61 -14.38
N HIS A 153 -3.44 -1.04 -15.50
CA HIS A 153 -2.24 -0.46 -16.09
C HIS A 153 -2.31 1.06 -16.25
N ASP A 154 -3.44 1.56 -16.77
CA ASP A 154 -3.63 2.99 -17.07
C ASP A 154 -3.78 3.86 -15.79
N SER A 155 -4.12 3.26 -14.67
CA SER A 155 -4.24 3.94 -13.38
C SER A 155 -2.93 4.00 -12.60
N ILE A 156 -1.92 3.17 -12.94
CA ILE A 156 -0.64 3.10 -12.21
C ILE A 156 0.06 4.46 -12.18
N TYR A 157 0.40 4.91 -10.97
CA TYR A 157 1.14 6.14 -10.72
C TYR A 157 2.34 5.89 -9.78
N PRO A 158 3.50 6.47 -10.08
CA PRO A 158 3.81 7.30 -11.25
C PRO A 158 3.93 6.47 -12.54
N SER A 159 3.69 7.10 -13.70
CA SER A 159 3.73 6.42 -15.01
C SER A 159 5.11 5.83 -15.32
N GLU A 160 6.18 6.43 -14.82
CA GLU A 160 7.56 5.97 -14.96
C GLU A 160 7.78 4.59 -14.32
N ASN A 161 6.94 4.20 -13.38
CA ASN A 161 7.00 2.91 -12.69
C ASN A 161 5.92 1.91 -13.14
N GLN A 162 5.21 2.16 -14.24
CA GLN A 162 4.26 1.19 -14.81
C GLN A 162 4.94 -0.13 -15.15
N GLU A 163 6.09 -0.08 -15.83
CA GLU A 163 6.88 -1.28 -16.16
C GLU A 163 7.37 -2.02 -14.90
N LEU A 164 7.74 -1.28 -13.85
CA LEU A 164 8.13 -1.88 -12.58
C LEU A 164 6.95 -2.58 -11.91
N ALA A 165 5.75 -2.02 -11.97
CA ALA A 165 4.55 -2.67 -11.45
C ALA A 165 4.27 -4.00 -12.17
N GLU A 166 4.36 -4.02 -13.51
CA GLU A 166 4.23 -5.25 -14.28
C GLU A 166 5.33 -6.27 -13.95
N GLU A 167 6.57 -5.82 -13.79
CA GLU A 167 7.67 -6.71 -13.41
C GLU A 167 7.47 -7.31 -12.02
N ILE A 168 6.98 -6.53 -11.04
CA ILE A 168 6.61 -7.03 -9.71
C ILE A 168 5.63 -8.19 -9.82
N VAL A 169 4.53 -8.00 -10.57
CA VAL A 169 3.50 -9.03 -10.76
C VAL A 169 4.08 -10.26 -11.46
N ASN A 170 4.80 -10.07 -12.57
CA ASN A 170 5.34 -11.14 -13.40
C ASN A 170 6.40 -11.99 -12.66
N LYS A 171 7.09 -11.42 -11.68
CA LYS A 171 8.07 -12.12 -10.82
C LYS A 171 7.47 -12.68 -9.53
N GLY A 172 6.14 -12.74 -9.44
CA GLY A 172 5.42 -13.31 -8.29
C GLY A 172 5.47 -12.39 -7.06
N GLY A 173 5.52 -11.08 -7.28
CA GLY A 173 5.26 -10.07 -6.28
C GLY A 173 3.77 -9.69 -6.23
N LEU A 174 3.44 -8.63 -5.49
CA LEU A 174 2.07 -8.26 -5.19
C LEU A 174 1.87 -6.75 -5.28
N LEU A 175 0.79 -6.32 -5.93
CA LEU A 175 0.27 -4.95 -5.85
C LEU A 175 -0.99 -4.95 -4.99
N LEU A 176 -1.12 -3.96 -4.11
CA LEU A 176 -2.26 -3.78 -3.21
C LEU A 176 -2.78 -2.35 -3.28
N SER A 177 -4.10 -2.19 -3.19
CA SER A 177 -4.73 -0.86 -3.12
C SER A 177 -6.09 -0.89 -2.42
N GLU A 178 -6.44 0.19 -1.72
CA GLU A 178 -7.81 0.43 -1.26
C GLU A 178 -8.71 1.01 -2.37
N TYR A 179 -8.14 1.33 -3.53
CA TYR A 179 -8.82 2.01 -4.64
C TYR A 179 -9.16 1.03 -5.75
N SER A 180 -10.39 1.09 -6.25
CA SER A 180 -10.87 0.22 -7.32
C SER A 180 -10.28 0.58 -8.67
N ILE A 181 -10.41 -0.33 -9.63
CA ILE A 181 -10.01 -0.15 -11.03
C ILE A 181 -10.54 1.19 -11.59
N GLY A 182 -9.70 1.92 -12.33
CA GLY A 182 -10.01 3.21 -12.93
C GLY A 182 -9.92 4.41 -11.99
N GLN A 183 -9.63 4.22 -10.71
CA GLN A 183 -9.42 5.33 -9.79
C GLN A 183 -8.02 5.91 -9.92
N THR A 184 -7.95 7.22 -10.16
CA THR A 184 -6.71 7.98 -10.26
C THR A 184 -6.21 8.44 -8.91
N VAL A 185 -4.90 8.67 -8.82
CA VAL A 185 -4.24 9.18 -7.62
C VAL A 185 -4.67 10.62 -7.28
N ASN A 186 -4.71 10.92 -5.99
CA ASN A 186 -4.81 12.29 -5.48
C ASN A 186 -3.93 12.45 -4.23
N ARG A 187 -3.79 13.71 -3.75
CA ARG A 187 -2.92 14.00 -2.60
C ARG A 187 -3.35 13.26 -1.32
N TYR A 188 -4.64 13.11 -1.10
CA TYR A 188 -5.16 12.43 0.08
C TYR A 188 -4.93 10.92 0.02
N SER A 189 -5.12 10.32 -1.17
CA SER A 189 -4.88 8.88 -1.36
C SER A 189 -3.40 8.50 -1.16
N LEU A 190 -2.46 9.38 -1.55
CA LEU A 190 -1.03 9.17 -1.31
C LEU A 190 -0.71 9.09 0.18
N VAL A 191 -1.20 10.04 0.98
CA VAL A 191 -0.97 10.07 2.43
C VAL A 191 -1.66 8.89 3.11
N ALA A 192 -2.94 8.64 2.77
CA ALA A 192 -3.70 7.55 3.37
C ALA A 192 -3.05 6.17 3.13
N ARG A 193 -2.41 5.96 1.96
CA ARG A 193 -1.73 4.72 1.61
C ARG A 193 -0.49 4.45 2.48
N ASP A 194 0.24 5.50 2.92
CA ASP A 194 1.52 5.35 3.62
C ASP A 194 1.39 4.55 4.93
N ARG A 195 0.23 4.63 5.61
CA ARG A 195 -0.06 3.82 6.79
C ARG A 195 -0.05 2.30 6.52
N LEU A 196 -0.38 1.90 5.30
CA LEU A 196 -0.46 0.48 4.92
C LEU A 196 0.94 -0.14 4.78
N GLN A 197 1.93 0.63 4.33
CA GLN A 197 3.32 0.17 4.26
C GLN A 197 3.83 -0.14 5.68
N ALA A 198 3.65 0.78 6.61
CA ALA A 198 3.97 0.57 8.02
C ALA A 198 3.10 -0.54 8.63
N GLY A 199 1.81 -0.60 8.27
CA GLY A 199 0.84 -1.57 8.77
C GLY A 199 1.23 -3.02 8.47
N LEU A 200 1.59 -3.33 7.22
CA LEU A 200 1.97 -4.70 6.81
C LEU A 200 3.36 -5.10 7.31
N SER A 201 4.25 -4.15 7.60
CA SER A 201 5.65 -4.41 7.88
C SER A 201 5.92 -4.60 9.38
N LEU A 202 6.93 -5.42 9.70
CA LEU A 202 7.46 -5.63 11.06
C LEU A 202 8.31 -4.44 11.49
N ALA A 203 9.00 -3.80 10.53
CA ALA A 203 9.83 -2.62 10.73
C ALA A 203 9.84 -1.77 9.47
N THR A 204 10.26 -0.51 9.61
CA THR A 204 10.45 0.40 8.48
C THR A 204 11.89 0.85 8.38
N LEU A 205 12.47 0.76 7.19
CA LEU A 205 13.77 1.31 6.84
C LEU A 205 13.58 2.55 5.97
N VAL A 206 14.07 3.69 6.43
CA VAL A 206 14.19 4.92 5.65
C VAL A 206 15.55 4.91 4.97
N ILE A 207 15.57 4.92 3.63
CA ILE A 207 16.82 5.01 2.86
C ILE A 207 17.36 6.43 2.96
N GLN A 208 16.60 7.39 2.47
CA GLN A 208 16.97 8.81 2.45
C GLN A 208 15.70 9.66 2.50
N THR A 209 15.70 10.70 3.32
CA THR A 209 14.55 11.61 3.43
C THR A 209 14.98 12.98 3.93
N GLY A 210 14.17 14.00 3.66
CA GLY A 210 14.20 15.25 4.40
C GLY A 210 13.28 15.18 5.62
N ILE A 211 13.37 16.18 6.48
CA ILE A 211 12.53 16.30 7.70
C ILE A 211 11.06 16.62 7.41
N LYS A 212 10.71 16.88 6.16
CA LYS A 212 9.34 17.16 5.70
C LYS A 212 9.05 16.30 4.46
N GLY A 213 7.80 15.85 4.32
CA GLY A 213 7.34 15.12 3.12
C GLY A 213 6.65 13.81 3.43
N GLY A 214 6.25 13.09 2.39
CA GLY A 214 5.45 11.86 2.46
C GLY A 214 6.09 10.76 3.30
N THR A 215 7.41 10.60 3.22
CA THR A 215 8.16 9.59 4.00
C THR A 215 7.90 9.71 5.51
N MET A 216 7.70 10.95 6.01
CA MET A 216 7.47 11.19 7.43
C MET A 216 6.11 10.66 7.91
N HIS A 217 5.12 10.54 7.03
CA HIS A 217 3.83 9.93 7.37
C HIS A 217 4.00 8.45 7.74
N ALA A 218 4.65 7.67 6.88
CA ALA A 218 4.91 6.26 7.16
C ALA A 218 5.88 6.07 8.37
N ALA A 219 6.89 6.93 8.51
CA ALA A 219 7.82 6.89 9.66
C ALA A 219 7.08 7.17 10.98
N THR A 220 6.22 8.19 11.01
CA THR A 220 5.40 8.55 12.19
C THR A 220 4.45 7.41 12.56
N THR A 221 3.75 6.84 11.57
CA THR A 221 2.85 5.70 11.78
C THR A 221 3.61 4.50 12.33
N THR A 222 4.83 4.21 11.80
CA THR A 222 5.67 3.13 12.30
C THR A 222 5.99 3.30 13.79
N LEU A 223 6.45 4.49 14.20
CA LEU A 223 6.79 4.78 15.59
C LEU A 223 5.56 4.70 16.51
N LYS A 224 4.43 5.27 16.10
CA LYS A 224 3.17 5.21 16.87
C LYS A 224 2.62 3.79 16.98
N ALA A 225 2.87 2.94 15.99
CA ALA A 225 2.54 1.53 16.06
C ALA A 225 3.48 0.72 16.96
N GLY A 226 4.49 1.36 17.59
CA GLY A 226 5.49 0.69 18.42
C GLY A 226 6.43 -0.22 17.63
N LYS A 227 6.56 -0.02 16.32
CA LYS A 227 7.42 -0.82 15.44
C LYS A 227 8.81 -0.17 15.28
N PRO A 228 9.86 -0.98 15.07
CA PRO A 228 11.19 -0.46 14.81
C PRO A 228 11.23 0.43 13.56
N LEU A 229 11.89 1.58 13.71
CA LEU A 229 12.21 2.50 12.62
C LEU A 229 13.73 2.62 12.50
N TYR A 230 14.25 2.36 11.32
CA TYR A 230 15.68 2.46 11.01
C TYR A 230 15.89 3.51 9.92
N ALA A 231 17.02 4.20 9.96
CA ALA A 231 17.46 5.09 8.91
C ALA A 231 18.86 4.69 8.44
N MET A 232 19.10 4.72 7.14
CA MET A 232 20.44 4.50 6.61
C MET A 232 21.35 5.68 6.99
N LYS A 233 22.56 5.35 7.44
CA LYS A 233 23.62 6.33 7.65
C LYS A 233 24.58 6.31 6.47
N PHE A 234 24.73 7.45 5.83
CA PHE A 234 25.72 7.65 4.77
C PHE A 234 27.04 8.18 5.32
N LYS A 235 28.15 7.92 4.59
CA LYS A 235 29.48 8.44 4.95
C LYS A 235 29.59 9.92 4.69
N ASP A 236 28.92 10.40 3.64
CA ASP A 236 28.89 11.81 3.27
C ASP A 236 27.74 12.50 4.01
N GLU A 237 28.09 13.48 4.85
CA GLU A 237 27.15 14.26 5.65
C GLU A 237 26.23 15.17 4.83
N SER A 238 26.52 15.37 3.53
CA SER A 238 25.63 16.10 2.61
C SER A 238 24.37 15.32 2.23
N THR A 239 24.31 14.02 2.51
CA THR A 239 23.17 13.17 2.24
C THR A 239 22.24 13.12 3.46
N ASN A 240 21.30 13.98 3.51
CA ASN A 240 20.24 14.24 4.49
C ASN A 240 19.59 13.02 5.20
N ASN A 241 20.23 12.43 6.19
CA ASN A 241 19.60 11.56 7.20
C ASN A 241 20.16 11.86 8.59
N HIS A 242 20.62 13.11 8.82
CA HIS A 242 21.32 13.49 10.05
C HIS A 242 20.38 14.01 11.16
N GLU A 243 19.11 14.18 10.85
CA GLU A 243 18.07 14.62 11.78
C GLU A 243 17.04 13.52 12.02
#